data_1c042c9186ea85d9809365a669fb23f2
#
_entry.id   1c042c9186ea85d9809365a669fb23f2
#
_cell.length_a   1.000
_cell.length_b   1.000
_cell.length_c   1.000
_cell.angle_alpha   90.00
_cell.angle_beta   90.00
_cell.angle_gamma   90.00
#
_symmetry.space_group_name_H-M   'P 1'
#
loop_
_entity.id
_entity.type
_entity.pdbx_description
1 polymer ?
#
loop_
_entity_poly.entity_id
_entity_poly.type
_entity_poly.pdbx_seq_one_letter_code
_entity_poly.pdbx_strand_id
1 'polypeptide(L)'
;MTYLSTQTTNGLTYDFSWDLQRYEQAVELGILTENDPIELLEGRITLRMPVGTPHSATVGHLTEHFFSKYFGVYKIRSENPVALPPNSEPEPDLVLAKLRDDQYYNAHPGPEDLLLVIEVADSTLELDRQVKAPIYAAANITEYWIINLRHRIIEVYLAPDLIQRLYTSVQHYRPGSKFASPLLGEITVDALLLPTK
;
A
#
# COMPACT_ATOMS: atom_id res chain seq x y z
N MET A 1 -12.64 -23.21 -5.47
CA MET A 1 -11.72 -22.97 -4.34
C MET A 1 -10.60 -23.99 -4.48
N THR A 2 -9.51 -23.60 -5.12
CA THR A 2 -8.38 -24.51 -5.31
C THR A 2 -7.33 -24.08 -4.30
N TYR A 3 -7.18 -24.85 -3.25
CA TYR A 3 -6.10 -24.69 -2.30
C TYR A 3 -4.78 -24.93 -3.01
N LEU A 4 -3.82 -23.99 -2.89
CA LEU A 4 -2.44 -24.24 -3.25
C LEU A 4 -1.96 -25.46 -2.47
N SER A 5 -1.85 -26.60 -3.15
CA SER A 5 -1.31 -27.81 -2.52
C SER A 5 0.20 -27.67 -2.45
N THR A 6 0.74 -27.59 -1.24
CA THR A 6 2.13 -27.87 -0.98
C THR A 6 2.40 -29.31 -1.39
N GLN A 7 3.16 -29.54 -2.46
CA GLN A 7 3.63 -30.88 -2.81
C GLN A 7 4.89 -31.20 -2.01
N THR A 8 4.82 -32.21 -1.17
CA THR A 8 5.97 -32.71 -0.43
C THR A 8 6.57 -33.90 -1.21
N THR A 9 7.72 -33.71 -1.81
CA THR A 9 8.49 -34.79 -2.42
C THR A 9 9.78 -34.96 -1.59
N ASN A 10 10.00 -36.14 -1.05
CA ASN A 10 11.17 -36.48 -0.21
C ASN A 10 11.36 -35.60 1.05
N GLY A 11 10.26 -35.17 1.67
CA GLY A 11 10.33 -34.32 2.89
C GLY A 11 10.66 -32.84 2.60
N LEU A 12 10.79 -32.43 1.34
CA LEU A 12 10.98 -31.03 0.94
C LEU A 12 9.63 -30.45 0.49
N THR A 13 9.31 -29.29 1.00
CA THR A 13 8.14 -28.50 0.59
C THR A 13 8.63 -27.45 -0.42
N TYR A 14 8.02 -27.42 -1.58
CA TYR A 14 8.28 -26.39 -2.59
C TYR A 14 7.06 -25.49 -2.68
N ASP A 15 7.22 -24.21 -2.31
CA ASP A 15 6.18 -23.22 -2.50
C ASP A 15 6.25 -22.68 -3.92
N PHE A 16 5.11 -22.63 -4.60
CA PHE A 16 5.02 -21.94 -5.88
C PHE A 16 4.98 -20.43 -5.62
N SER A 17 5.89 -19.70 -6.26
CA SER A 17 5.93 -18.23 -6.18
C SER A 17 5.49 -17.64 -7.52
N TRP A 18 4.53 -16.71 -7.48
CA TRP A 18 4.12 -15.92 -8.62
C TRP A 18 5.14 -14.81 -8.88
N ASP A 19 5.51 -14.59 -10.13
CA ASP A 19 6.05 -13.30 -10.55
C ASP A 19 4.91 -12.38 -11.00
N LEU A 20 5.19 -11.08 -11.03
CA LEU A 20 4.21 -10.06 -11.40
C LEU A 20 3.63 -10.31 -12.80
N GLN A 21 4.48 -10.67 -13.77
CA GLN A 21 4.05 -10.90 -15.15
C GLN A 21 3.01 -12.04 -15.25
N ARG A 22 3.21 -13.14 -14.54
CA ARG A 22 2.23 -14.25 -14.52
C ARG A 22 0.94 -13.85 -13.82
N TYR A 23 1.04 -13.05 -12.78
CA TYR A 23 -0.14 -12.56 -12.08
C TYR A 23 -0.98 -11.66 -12.99
N GLU A 24 -0.37 -10.67 -13.64
CA GLU A 24 -1.02 -9.80 -14.62
C GLU A 24 -1.65 -10.60 -15.78
N GLN A 25 -0.93 -11.58 -16.32
CA GLN A 25 -1.49 -12.48 -17.35
C GLN A 25 -2.71 -13.25 -16.86
N ALA A 26 -2.73 -13.71 -15.62
CA ALA A 26 -3.90 -14.40 -15.06
C ALA A 26 -5.10 -13.46 -14.92
N VAL A 27 -4.87 -12.19 -14.62
CA VAL A 27 -5.91 -11.14 -14.62
C VAL A 27 -6.39 -10.85 -16.04
N GLU A 28 -5.49 -10.65 -17.00
CA GLU A 28 -5.83 -10.39 -18.42
C GLU A 28 -6.67 -11.53 -19.03
N LEU A 29 -6.36 -12.78 -18.68
CA LEU A 29 -7.08 -13.96 -19.15
C LEU A 29 -8.39 -14.22 -18.37
N GLY A 30 -8.72 -13.39 -17.37
CA GLY A 30 -9.91 -13.55 -16.54
C GLY A 30 -9.87 -14.77 -15.61
N ILE A 31 -8.68 -15.33 -15.34
CA ILE A 31 -8.50 -16.41 -14.36
C ILE A 31 -8.60 -15.82 -12.94
N LEU A 32 -8.02 -14.66 -12.73
CA LEU A 32 -8.22 -13.79 -11.58
C LEU A 32 -9.00 -12.58 -12.04
N THR A 33 -9.91 -12.07 -11.21
CA THR A 33 -10.81 -10.99 -11.60
C THR A 33 -10.85 -9.90 -10.53
N GLU A 34 -11.33 -8.72 -10.89
CA GLU A 34 -11.58 -7.61 -9.96
C GLU A 34 -12.54 -7.95 -8.81
N ASN A 35 -13.32 -9.04 -8.95
CA ASN A 35 -14.21 -9.53 -7.89
C ASN A 35 -13.51 -10.46 -6.90
N ASP A 36 -12.28 -10.84 -7.16
CA ASP A 36 -11.47 -11.63 -6.25
C ASP A 36 -10.80 -10.68 -5.25
N PRO A 37 -11.10 -10.76 -3.93
CA PRO A 37 -10.51 -9.86 -2.94
C PRO A 37 -9.07 -10.30 -2.63
N ILE A 38 -8.17 -10.15 -3.58
CA ILE A 38 -6.78 -10.61 -3.50
C ILE A 38 -5.80 -9.52 -3.91
N GLU A 39 -4.56 -9.66 -3.44
CA GLU A 39 -3.40 -8.89 -3.87
C GLU A 39 -2.20 -9.82 -3.97
N LEU A 40 -1.20 -9.47 -4.78
CA LEU A 40 0.06 -10.21 -4.87
C LEU A 40 1.10 -9.58 -3.94
N LEU A 41 1.55 -10.33 -2.94
CA LEU A 41 2.58 -9.90 -2.00
C LEU A 41 3.72 -10.92 -1.99
N GLU A 42 4.92 -10.51 -2.43
CA GLU A 42 6.12 -11.36 -2.47
C GLU A 42 5.90 -12.72 -3.14
N GLY A 43 5.19 -12.70 -4.26
CA GLY A 43 4.88 -13.91 -5.03
C GLY A 43 3.78 -14.79 -4.44
N ARG A 44 3.07 -14.32 -3.43
CA ARG A 44 1.94 -15.01 -2.80
C ARG A 44 0.64 -14.26 -3.09
N ILE A 45 -0.36 -14.98 -3.55
CA ILE A 45 -1.73 -14.44 -3.64
C ILE A 45 -2.31 -14.41 -2.24
N THR A 46 -2.57 -13.21 -1.75
CA THR A 46 -3.03 -12.94 -0.38
C THR A 46 -4.45 -12.41 -0.41
N LEU A 47 -5.31 -12.93 0.48
CA LEU A 47 -6.67 -12.40 0.62
C LEU A 47 -6.63 -11.03 1.29
N ARG A 48 -7.33 -10.07 0.70
CA ARG A 48 -7.60 -8.78 1.33
C ARG A 48 -8.71 -8.95 2.37
N MET A 49 -8.50 -8.35 3.53
CA MET A 49 -9.47 -8.41 4.61
C MET A 49 -10.66 -7.48 4.33
N PRO A 50 -11.89 -7.90 4.66
CA PRO A 50 -13.04 -6.99 4.57
C PRO A 50 -12.81 -5.74 5.41
N VAL A 51 -13.13 -4.58 4.85
CA VAL A 51 -12.95 -3.28 5.51
C VAL A 51 -14.17 -2.89 6.34
N GLY A 52 -13.93 -2.34 7.53
CA GLY A 52 -14.98 -1.79 8.39
C GLY A 52 -15.31 -0.33 8.08
N THR A 53 -16.41 0.16 8.64
CA THR A 53 -16.85 1.55 8.44
C THR A 53 -15.83 2.61 8.88
N PRO A 54 -15.05 2.45 9.99
CA PRO A 54 -14.01 3.41 10.34
C PRO A 54 -12.90 3.51 9.29
N HIS A 55 -12.48 2.37 8.73
CA HIS A 55 -11.49 2.32 7.65
C HIS A 55 -12.01 3.07 6.42
N SER A 56 -13.16 2.65 5.86
CA SER A 56 -13.73 3.28 4.66
C SER A 56 -13.96 4.78 4.82
N ALA A 57 -14.45 5.22 5.99
CA ALA A 57 -14.66 6.63 6.27
C ALA A 57 -13.31 7.40 6.28
N THR A 58 -12.24 6.79 6.83
CA THR A 58 -10.91 7.40 6.86
C THR A 58 -10.30 7.49 5.47
N VAL A 59 -10.40 6.42 4.66
CA VAL A 59 -9.93 6.42 3.26
C VAL A 59 -10.64 7.53 2.47
N GLY A 60 -11.98 7.65 2.60
CA GLY A 60 -12.75 8.72 1.97
C GLY A 60 -12.28 10.11 2.40
N HIS A 61 -12.12 10.33 3.71
CA HIS A 61 -11.62 11.60 4.25
C HIS A 61 -10.22 11.95 3.73
N LEU A 62 -9.30 11.00 3.72
CA LEU A 62 -7.94 11.20 3.18
C LEU A 62 -7.98 11.53 1.70
N THR A 63 -8.79 10.80 0.92
CA THR A 63 -8.96 11.06 -0.52
C THR A 63 -9.42 12.47 -0.78
N GLU A 64 -10.47 12.93 -0.08
CA GLU A 64 -10.97 14.31 -0.18
C GLU A 64 -9.92 15.34 0.24
N HIS A 65 -9.21 15.09 1.35
CA HIS A 65 -8.17 15.97 1.85
C HIS A 65 -7.03 16.16 0.85
N PHE A 66 -6.48 15.06 0.33
CA PHE A 66 -5.37 15.13 -0.62
C PHE A 66 -5.83 15.66 -1.98
N PHE A 67 -7.00 15.27 -2.45
CA PHE A 67 -7.56 15.78 -3.69
C PHE A 67 -7.77 17.30 -3.63
N SER A 68 -8.35 17.82 -2.54
CA SER A 68 -8.59 19.26 -2.40
C SER A 68 -7.31 20.09 -2.40
N LYS A 69 -6.18 19.54 -1.92
CA LYS A 69 -4.90 20.25 -1.82
C LYS A 69 -3.97 20.08 -3.00
N TYR A 70 -4.00 18.89 -3.61
CA TYR A 70 -2.96 18.50 -4.56
C TYR A 70 -3.51 18.09 -5.94
N PHE A 71 -4.78 18.40 -6.22
CA PHE A 71 -5.35 18.22 -7.56
C PHE A 71 -4.52 18.96 -8.61
N GLY A 72 -4.14 18.26 -9.68
CA GLY A 72 -3.29 18.81 -10.74
C GLY A 72 -1.79 18.92 -10.38
N VAL A 73 -1.41 18.56 -9.15
CA VAL A 73 0.01 18.47 -8.73
C VAL A 73 0.46 17.01 -8.70
N TYR A 74 -0.36 16.15 -8.13
CA TYR A 74 -0.12 14.72 -8.05
C TYR A 74 -1.33 13.94 -8.57
N LYS A 75 -1.11 12.72 -9.05
CA LYS A 75 -2.17 11.75 -9.27
C LYS A 75 -2.52 11.09 -7.95
N ILE A 76 -3.75 11.29 -7.48
CA ILE A 76 -4.26 10.67 -6.27
C ILE A 76 -5.03 9.42 -6.69
N ARG A 77 -4.69 8.28 -6.10
CA ARG A 77 -5.31 6.97 -6.36
C ARG A 77 -5.70 6.37 -5.02
N SER A 78 -6.93 5.89 -4.93
CA SER A 78 -7.48 5.27 -3.73
C SER A 78 -7.90 3.84 -4.07
N GLU A 79 -7.44 2.86 -3.27
CA GLU A 79 -7.80 1.45 -3.42
C GLU A 79 -7.55 0.93 -4.85
N ASN A 80 -6.38 1.24 -5.38
CA ASN A 80 -5.96 0.82 -6.71
C ASN A 80 -4.59 0.16 -6.65
N PRO A 81 -4.33 -0.90 -7.44
CA PRO A 81 -3.05 -1.59 -7.46
C PRO A 81 -1.88 -0.72 -7.85
N VAL A 82 -0.69 -1.08 -7.35
CA VAL A 82 0.62 -0.56 -7.76
C VAL A 82 1.53 -1.71 -8.13
N ALA A 83 2.23 -1.61 -9.26
CA ALA A 83 3.08 -2.67 -9.78
C ALA A 83 4.49 -2.57 -9.18
N LEU A 84 4.88 -3.52 -8.34
CA LEU A 84 6.18 -3.58 -7.67
C LEU A 84 6.95 -4.85 -8.08
N PRO A 85 7.66 -4.80 -9.21
CA PRO A 85 8.46 -5.95 -9.64
C PRO A 85 9.50 -6.37 -8.59
N PRO A 86 9.88 -7.67 -8.56
CA PRO A 86 9.52 -8.70 -9.53
C PRO A 86 8.22 -9.45 -9.23
N ASN A 87 7.63 -9.31 -8.04
CA ASN A 87 6.65 -10.27 -7.56
C ASN A 87 5.62 -9.69 -6.57
N SER A 88 5.32 -8.41 -6.66
CA SER A 88 4.29 -7.80 -5.81
C SER A 88 3.41 -6.82 -6.60
N GLU A 89 2.11 -6.86 -6.30
CA GLU A 89 1.09 -5.92 -6.75
C GLU A 89 0.11 -5.69 -5.60
N PRO A 90 0.53 -4.91 -4.58
CA PRO A 90 -0.34 -4.52 -3.49
C PRO A 90 -1.38 -3.50 -3.96
N GLU A 91 -2.49 -3.43 -3.22
CA GLU A 91 -3.53 -2.42 -3.40
C GLU A 91 -3.58 -1.51 -2.16
N PRO A 92 -2.76 -0.44 -2.14
CA PRO A 92 -2.74 0.49 -1.02
C PRO A 92 -4.01 1.32 -0.94
N ASP A 93 -4.39 1.71 0.29
CA ASP A 93 -5.58 2.50 0.54
C ASP A 93 -5.53 3.87 -0.14
N LEU A 94 -4.33 4.49 -0.20
CA LEU A 94 -4.14 5.74 -0.93
C LEU A 94 -2.70 5.92 -1.40
N VAL A 95 -2.56 6.45 -2.60
CA VAL A 95 -1.27 6.74 -3.23
C VAL A 95 -1.27 8.14 -3.82
N LEU A 96 -0.17 8.85 -3.61
CA LEU A 96 0.20 10.01 -4.41
C LEU A 96 1.28 9.57 -5.41
N ALA A 97 0.96 9.67 -6.70
CA ALA A 97 1.85 9.32 -7.78
C ALA A 97 2.14 10.53 -8.68
N LYS A 98 3.17 10.42 -9.50
CA LYS A 98 3.46 11.43 -10.52
C LYS A 98 2.29 11.60 -11.48
N LEU A 99 2.12 12.79 -12.03
CA LEU A 99 1.19 12.97 -13.15
C LEU A 99 1.76 12.30 -14.39
N ARG A 100 0.89 11.60 -15.13
CA ARG A 100 1.20 11.01 -16.44
C ARG A 100 0.10 11.37 -17.43
N ASP A 101 0.45 11.58 -18.69
CA ASP A 101 -0.49 11.96 -19.75
C ASP A 101 -1.54 10.86 -20.01
N ASP A 102 -1.13 9.59 -19.92
CA ASP A 102 -2.01 8.43 -20.07
C ASP A 102 -2.88 8.14 -18.83
N GLN A 103 -2.73 8.90 -17.75
CA GLN A 103 -3.48 8.71 -16.50
C GLN A 103 -3.38 7.30 -15.92
N TYR A 104 -2.31 6.57 -16.21
CA TYR A 104 -2.10 5.15 -15.86
C TYR A 104 -3.14 4.21 -16.51
N TYR A 105 -3.57 4.56 -17.72
CA TYR A 105 -4.54 3.74 -18.47
C TYR A 105 -3.94 2.42 -18.95
N ASN A 106 -2.65 2.42 -19.31
CA ASN A 106 -1.98 1.27 -19.92
C ASN A 106 -1.25 0.37 -18.93
N ALA A 107 -0.90 0.88 -17.73
CA ALA A 107 -0.20 0.13 -16.70
C ALA A 107 -0.38 0.80 -15.34
N HIS A 108 -0.36 0.00 -14.27
CA HIS A 108 -0.32 0.52 -12.90
C HIS A 108 0.97 1.33 -12.64
N PRO A 109 0.96 2.30 -11.69
CA PRO A 109 2.18 3.01 -11.32
C PRO A 109 3.24 2.05 -10.78
N GLY A 110 4.46 2.21 -11.27
CA GLY A 110 5.64 1.51 -10.78
C GLY A 110 6.38 2.28 -9.67
N PRO A 111 7.47 1.71 -9.13
CA PRO A 111 8.22 2.31 -8.03
C PRO A 111 8.65 3.77 -8.31
N GLU A 112 9.06 4.06 -9.54
CA GLU A 112 9.51 5.38 -9.96
C GLU A 112 8.40 6.44 -10.03
N ASP A 113 7.14 6.01 -10.09
CA ASP A 113 5.98 6.88 -10.13
C ASP A 113 5.45 7.22 -8.73
N LEU A 114 5.71 6.36 -7.74
CA LEU A 114 5.15 6.45 -6.41
C LEU A 114 5.91 7.46 -5.55
N LEU A 115 5.19 8.45 -5.04
CA LEU A 115 5.75 9.54 -4.23
C LEU A 115 5.43 9.37 -2.74
N LEU A 116 4.24 8.87 -2.44
CA LEU A 116 3.78 8.57 -1.09
C LEU A 116 2.78 7.42 -1.17
N VAL A 117 2.94 6.45 -0.28
CA VAL A 117 1.98 5.35 -0.08
C VAL A 117 1.40 5.46 1.33
N ILE A 118 0.10 5.29 1.46
CA ILE A 118 -0.63 5.35 2.75
C ILE A 118 -1.51 4.11 2.88
N GLU A 119 -1.39 3.44 4.02
CA GLU A 119 -2.30 2.37 4.47
C GLU A 119 -3.11 2.85 5.68
N VAL A 120 -4.37 2.44 5.76
CA VAL A 120 -5.27 2.74 6.87
C VAL A 120 -5.49 1.47 7.67
N ALA A 121 -4.78 1.33 8.77
CA ALA A 121 -4.75 0.11 9.59
C ALA A 121 -5.81 0.11 10.69
N ASP A 122 -6.79 -0.79 10.57
CA ASP A 122 -7.69 -1.16 11.68
C ASP A 122 -7.33 -2.57 12.18
N SER A 123 -7.59 -3.61 11.37
CA SER A 123 -7.23 -5.00 11.66
C SER A 123 -5.94 -5.46 10.99
N THR A 124 -5.43 -4.71 10.01
CA THR A 124 -4.32 -5.07 9.13
C THR A 124 -2.94 -4.60 9.60
N LEU A 125 -2.84 -3.94 10.77
CA LEU A 125 -1.63 -3.25 11.22
C LEU A 125 -0.35 -4.10 11.12
N GLU A 126 -0.42 -5.38 11.50
CA GLU A 126 0.74 -6.27 11.43
C GLU A 126 1.11 -6.63 9.98
N LEU A 127 0.13 -6.78 9.09
CA LEU A 127 0.36 -6.96 7.66
C LEU A 127 1.07 -5.74 7.07
N ASP A 128 0.59 -4.54 7.41
CA ASP A 128 1.10 -3.28 6.90
C ASP A 128 2.54 -3.02 7.38
N ARG A 129 2.84 -3.36 8.65
CA ARG A 129 4.18 -3.21 9.24
C ARG A 129 5.18 -4.27 8.83
N GLN A 130 4.75 -5.55 8.79
CA GLN A 130 5.67 -6.68 8.68
C GLN A 130 5.77 -7.25 7.26
N VAL A 131 4.79 -6.98 6.41
CA VAL A 131 4.77 -7.47 5.02
C VAL A 131 4.85 -6.31 4.04
N LYS A 132 3.90 -5.37 4.09
CA LYS A 132 3.84 -4.28 3.12
C LYS A 132 4.98 -3.28 3.28
N ALA A 133 5.35 -2.87 4.51
CA ALA A 133 6.48 -1.95 4.72
C ALA A 133 7.81 -2.49 4.15
N PRO A 134 8.22 -3.74 4.33
CA PRO A 134 9.37 -4.34 3.65
C PRO A 134 9.27 -4.34 2.12
N ILE A 135 8.08 -4.59 1.56
CA ILE A 135 7.84 -4.54 0.11
C ILE A 135 8.07 -3.11 -0.41
N TYR A 136 7.47 -2.11 0.25
CA TYR A 136 7.63 -0.71 -0.13
C TYR A 136 9.05 -0.21 0.04
N ALA A 137 9.75 -0.61 1.10
CA ALA A 137 11.16 -0.28 1.30
C ALA A 137 12.06 -0.88 0.20
N ALA A 138 11.85 -2.16 -0.15
CA ALA A 138 12.59 -2.82 -1.22
C ALA A 138 12.34 -2.18 -2.60
N ALA A 139 11.14 -1.64 -2.82
CA ALA A 139 10.77 -0.91 -4.02
C ALA A 139 11.24 0.57 -4.01
N ASN A 140 12.03 0.99 -3.00
CA ASN A 140 12.53 2.35 -2.84
C ASN A 140 11.43 3.42 -2.73
N ILE A 141 10.29 3.08 -2.16
CA ILE A 141 9.25 4.05 -1.85
C ILE A 141 9.75 4.93 -0.70
N THR A 142 10.04 6.19 -0.99
CA THR A 142 10.78 7.06 -0.06
C THR A 142 9.96 7.52 1.13
N GLU A 143 8.65 7.50 1.03
CA GLU A 143 7.72 7.92 2.08
C GLU A 143 6.52 6.97 2.13
N TYR A 144 6.31 6.36 3.30
CA TYR A 144 5.21 5.45 3.57
C TYR A 144 4.57 5.79 4.92
N TRP A 145 3.24 5.87 4.97
CA TRP A 145 2.51 6.15 6.19
C TRP A 145 1.51 5.03 6.52
N ILE A 146 1.36 4.76 7.83
CA ILE A 146 0.26 3.96 8.35
C ILE A 146 -0.62 4.85 9.22
N ILE A 147 -1.88 5.00 8.84
CA ILE A 147 -2.90 5.65 9.65
C ILE A 147 -3.48 4.59 10.59
N ASN A 148 -2.91 4.50 11.78
CA ASN A 148 -3.27 3.49 12.78
C ASN A 148 -4.52 3.92 13.55
N LEU A 149 -5.67 3.38 13.18
CA LEU A 149 -6.97 3.76 13.73
C LEU A 149 -7.12 3.35 15.20
N ARG A 150 -6.61 2.17 15.57
CA ARG A 150 -6.72 1.66 16.95
C ARG A 150 -6.00 2.52 17.97
N HIS A 151 -4.82 3.01 17.62
CA HIS A 151 -4.00 3.83 18.52
C HIS A 151 -4.13 5.32 18.23
N ARG A 152 -4.86 5.70 17.18
CA ARG A 152 -5.02 7.08 16.73
C ARG A 152 -3.67 7.79 16.56
N ILE A 153 -2.78 7.17 15.82
CA ILE A 153 -1.47 7.71 15.49
C ILE A 153 -1.22 7.59 13.99
N ILE A 154 -0.33 8.44 13.50
CA ILE A 154 0.25 8.28 12.16
C ILE A 154 1.67 7.78 12.34
N GLU A 155 1.97 6.65 11.73
CA GLU A 155 3.31 6.08 11.67
C GLU A 155 3.94 6.51 10.36
N VAL A 156 5.03 7.23 10.41
CA VAL A 156 5.73 7.78 9.24
C VAL A 156 7.04 7.04 9.06
N TYR A 157 7.18 6.39 7.92
CA TYR A 157 8.31 5.56 7.52
C TYR A 157 9.09 6.30 6.44
N LEU A 158 10.38 6.55 6.67
CA LEU A 158 11.27 7.29 5.78
C LEU A 158 12.62 6.58 5.63
N ALA A 159 13.38 6.98 4.63
CA ALA A 159 14.72 6.48 4.36
C ALA A 159 14.77 4.94 4.20
N PRO A 160 14.22 4.40 3.11
CA PRO A 160 14.25 2.97 2.84
C PRO A 160 15.66 2.45 2.64
N ASP A 161 15.99 1.34 3.27
CA ASP A 161 17.16 0.52 2.97
C ASP A 161 16.71 -0.64 2.09
N LEU A 162 17.08 -0.60 0.81
CA LEU A 162 16.65 -1.57 -0.19
C LEU A 162 17.25 -2.96 0.06
N ILE A 163 18.45 -3.02 0.66
CA ILE A 163 19.15 -4.28 0.91
C ILE A 163 18.54 -4.98 2.12
N GLN A 164 18.35 -4.24 3.21
CA GLN A 164 17.74 -4.78 4.43
C GLN A 164 16.22 -4.82 4.36
N ARG A 165 15.63 -4.19 3.33
CA ARG A 165 14.18 -4.13 3.08
C ARG A 165 13.41 -3.57 4.27
N LEU A 166 13.89 -2.45 4.80
CA LEU A 166 13.27 -1.76 5.94
C LEU A 166 13.42 -0.25 5.81
N TYR A 167 12.61 0.48 6.54
CA TYR A 167 12.78 1.92 6.69
C TYR A 167 13.66 2.21 7.92
N THR A 168 14.71 3.01 7.73
CA THR A 168 15.66 3.32 8.81
C THR A 168 15.15 4.41 9.75
N SER A 169 14.11 5.14 9.38
CA SER A 169 13.44 6.14 10.21
C SER A 169 11.96 5.81 10.30
N VAL A 170 11.49 5.51 11.51
CA VAL A 170 10.08 5.30 11.81
C VAL A 170 9.69 6.19 12.98
N GLN A 171 8.72 7.07 12.77
CA GLN A 171 8.26 8.02 13.79
C GLN A 171 6.74 7.95 13.95
N HIS A 172 6.26 8.18 15.17
CA HIS A 172 4.86 8.09 15.53
C HIS A 172 4.32 9.45 15.97
N TYR A 173 3.24 9.90 15.38
CA TYR A 173 2.64 11.20 15.66
C TYR A 173 1.20 11.06 16.15
N ARG A 174 0.87 11.82 17.19
CA ARG A 174 -0.45 11.81 17.86
C ARG A 174 -1.28 13.02 17.47
N PRO A 175 -2.61 12.99 17.66
CA PRO A 175 -3.46 14.19 17.57
C PRO A 175 -2.85 15.37 18.34
N GLY A 176 -3.01 16.58 17.80
CA GLY A 176 -2.42 17.81 18.32
C GLY A 176 -0.97 18.05 17.92
N SER A 177 -0.31 17.09 17.25
CA SER A 177 1.06 17.25 16.75
C SER A 177 1.13 17.54 15.25
N LYS A 178 2.34 17.89 14.80
CA LYS A 178 2.68 18.08 13.39
C LYS A 178 3.94 17.31 13.06
N PHE A 179 4.12 17.00 11.79
CA PHE A 179 5.37 16.42 11.27
C PHE A 179 5.73 17.02 9.91
N ALA A 180 6.98 16.90 9.55
CA ALA A 180 7.46 17.32 8.23
C ALA A 180 7.50 16.11 7.29
N SER A 181 6.68 16.14 6.25
CA SER A 181 6.76 15.23 5.12
C SER A 181 7.80 15.76 4.13
N PRO A 182 8.76 14.94 3.68
CA PRO A 182 9.68 15.32 2.61
C PRO A 182 8.97 15.77 1.33
N LEU A 183 7.83 15.14 1.01
CA LEU A 183 7.05 15.44 -0.20
C LEU A 183 6.14 16.66 -0.02
N LEU A 184 5.47 16.77 1.14
CA LEU A 184 4.30 17.64 1.31
C LEU A 184 4.54 18.84 2.25
N GLY A 185 5.71 18.90 2.92
CA GLY A 185 6.01 19.91 3.93
C GLY A 185 5.33 19.63 5.27
N GLU A 186 4.93 20.66 6.00
CA GLU A 186 4.33 20.50 7.33
C GLU A 186 2.92 19.91 7.24
N ILE A 187 2.70 18.82 7.95
CA ILE A 187 1.42 18.09 8.04
C ILE A 187 0.91 18.18 9.50
N THR A 188 -0.34 18.55 9.64
CA THR A 188 -1.06 18.51 10.92
C THR A 188 -1.77 17.17 11.05
N VAL A 189 -1.50 16.42 12.11
CA VAL A 189 -2.07 15.07 12.33
C VAL A 189 -3.60 15.10 12.39
N ASP A 190 -4.18 16.10 13.04
CA ASP A 190 -5.64 16.24 13.15
C ASP A 190 -6.35 16.44 11.80
N ALA A 191 -5.63 16.89 10.78
CA ALA A 191 -6.19 17.02 9.43
C ALA A 191 -6.35 15.67 8.70
N LEU A 192 -5.67 14.63 9.17
CA LEU A 192 -5.68 13.29 8.58
C LEU A 192 -6.50 12.27 9.38
N LEU A 193 -6.82 12.58 10.64
CA LEU A 193 -7.58 11.72 11.54
C LEU A 193 -9.01 12.22 11.72
N LEU A 194 -9.98 11.38 11.46
CA LEU A 194 -11.36 11.70 11.78
C LEU A 194 -11.57 11.86 13.30
N PRO A 195 -12.44 12.80 13.75
CA PRO A 195 -12.78 12.91 15.15
C PRO A 195 -13.48 11.63 15.62
N THR A 196 -13.12 11.16 16.81
CA THR A 196 -13.90 10.10 17.50
C THR A 196 -15.04 10.76 18.27
N LYS A 197 -16.18 10.08 18.29
CA LYS A 197 -17.29 10.45 19.14
C LYS A 197 -16.96 10.24 20.62
#